data_c0aac88f975482ba66a8cc5369884577
#
_entry.id   c0aac88f975482ba66a8cc5369884577
#
_cell.length_a   1.000
_cell.length_b   1.000
_cell.length_c   1.000
_cell.angle_alpha   90.00
_cell.angle_beta   90.00
_cell.angle_gamma   90.00
#
_symmetry.space_group_name_H-M   'P 1'
#
loop_
_entity.id
_entity.type
_entity.pdbx_description
1 polymer ?
#
loop_
_entity_poly.entity_id
_entity_poly.type
_entity_poly.pdbx_seq_one_letter_code
_entity_poly.pdbx_strand_id
1 'polypeptide(L)'
;MRFTGKITRVMDVQTGTSEKGNEWKKQTIVVMDDDPNVAYPDEMVLDIWNDHIPEQPLAVGQHVEVFFSVRTRSYNEKLFNDYNVFKIRL
;
A
#
# COMPACT_ATOMS: atom_id res chain seq x y z
N MET A 1 -5.08 6.00 9.47
CA MET A 1 -4.16 7.08 9.07
C MET A 1 -4.37 7.38 7.60
N ARG A 2 -3.91 8.52 7.14
CA ARG A 2 -4.16 8.98 5.77
C ARG A 2 -2.86 9.53 5.16
N PHE A 3 -2.62 9.22 3.90
CA PHE A 3 -1.50 9.74 3.14
C PHE A 3 -1.95 10.10 1.73
N THR A 4 -1.58 11.27 1.25
CA THR A 4 -1.95 11.76 -0.08
C THR A 4 -0.71 11.95 -0.91
N GLY A 5 -0.73 11.50 -2.15
CA GLY A 5 0.40 11.67 -3.03
C GLY A 5 0.18 11.01 -4.38
N LYS A 6 1.27 10.78 -5.07
CA LYS A 6 1.29 10.20 -6.40
C LYS A 6 1.90 8.80 -6.34
N ILE A 7 1.27 7.85 -7.03
CA ILE A 7 1.81 6.50 -7.15
C ILE A 7 3.08 6.55 -7.98
N THR A 8 4.18 6.04 -7.42
CA THR A 8 5.47 5.97 -8.13
C THR A 8 5.83 4.55 -8.55
N ARG A 9 5.24 3.54 -7.89
CA ARG A 9 5.44 2.13 -8.26
C ARG A 9 4.19 1.34 -8.00
N VAL A 10 3.88 0.42 -8.90
CA VAL A 10 2.79 -0.56 -8.75
C VAL A 10 3.39 -1.93 -8.97
N MET A 11 3.30 -2.79 -7.95
CA MET A 11 3.79 -4.16 -8.06
C MET A 11 2.69 -5.07 -8.56
N ASP A 12 3.06 -6.22 -9.09
CA ASP A 12 2.09 -7.23 -9.52
C ASP A 12 1.32 -7.77 -8.32
N VAL A 13 0.05 -8.12 -8.56
CA VAL A 13 -0.77 -8.75 -7.53
C VAL A 13 -0.19 -10.12 -7.19
N GLN A 14 0.06 -10.34 -5.91
CA GLN A 14 0.49 -11.63 -5.39
C GLN A 14 -0.73 -12.38 -4.88
N THR A 15 -0.76 -13.69 -5.10
CA THR A 15 -1.83 -14.54 -4.61
C THR A 15 -1.25 -15.71 -3.85
N GLY A 16 -2.02 -16.27 -2.93
CA GLY A 16 -1.61 -17.44 -2.17
C GLY A 16 -2.79 -18.04 -1.45
N THR A 17 -2.52 -19.13 -0.75
CA THR A 17 -3.51 -19.84 0.04
C THR A 17 -2.98 -19.96 1.47
N SER A 18 -3.80 -19.56 2.44
CA SER A 18 -3.42 -19.66 3.85
C SER A 18 -3.45 -21.12 4.31
N GLU A 19 -2.88 -21.39 5.48
CA GLU A 19 -2.89 -22.73 6.07
C GLU A 19 -4.31 -23.28 6.27
N LYS A 20 -5.28 -22.38 6.44
CA LYS A 20 -6.70 -22.75 6.60
C LYS A 20 -7.42 -22.95 5.26
N GLY A 21 -6.71 -22.86 4.14
CA GLY A 21 -7.30 -23.03 2.82
C GLY A 21 -7.96 -21.78 2.24
N ASN A 22 -7.82 -20.62 2.88
CA ASN A 22 -8.37 -19.37 2.38
C ASN A 22 -7.42 -18.74 1.35
N GLU A 23 -7.96 -18.36 0.22
CA GLU A 23 -7.20 -17.64 -0.79
C GLU A 23 -7.04 -16.16 -0.40
N TRP A 24 -5.87 -15.60 -0.67
CA TRP A 24 -5.62 -14.19 -0.43
C TRP A 24 -4.94 -13.55 -1.64
N LYS A 25 -5.13 -12.24 -1.76
CA LYS A 25 -4.47 -11.40 -2.77
C LYS A 25 -3.83 -10.21 -2.06
N LYS A 26 -2.67 -9.81 -2.53
CA LYS A 26 -1.98 -8.63 -2.02
C LYS A 26 -1.35 -7.87 -3.18
N GLN A 27 -1.51 -6.56 -3.20
CA GLN A 27 -0.82 -5.69 -4.13
C GLN A 27 -0.08 -4.62 -3.35
N THR A 28 1.20 -4.45 -3.64
CA THR A 28 2.02 -3.42 -3.01
C THR A 28 2.18 -2.26 -3.95
N ILE A 29 1.99 -1.06 -3.44
CA ILE A 29 2.22 0.18 -4.18
C ILE A 29 3.14 1.10 -3.38
N VAL A 30 3.78 2.02 -4.07
CA VAL A 30 4.57 3.08 -3.45
C VAL A 30 3.93 4.41 -3.79
N VAL A 31 3.65 5.22 -2.76
CA VAL A 31 3.06 6.54 -2.91
C VAL A 31 4.04 7.57 -2.35
N MET A 32 4.29 8.61 -3.12
CA MET A 32 5.17 9.70 -2.75
C MET A 32 4.38 11.00 -2.64
N ASP A 33 4.66 11.77 -1.58
CA ASP A 33 4.08 13.10 -1.42
C ASP A 33 4.37 13.94 -2.66
N ASP A 34 3.33 14.47 -3.30
CA ASP A 34 3.44 15.24 -4.53
C ASP A 34 3.26 16.75 -4.31
N ASP A 35 3.38 17.23 -3.07
CA ASP A 35 3.37 18.66 -2.79
C ASP A 35 4.64 19.31 -3.39
N PRO A 36 4.50 20.25 -4.34
CA PRO A 36 5.65 20.84 -5.00
C PRO A 36 6.52 21.71 -4.08
N ASN A 37 6.02 22.07 -2.91
CA ASN A 37 6.75 22.89 -1.93
C ASN A 37 7.63 22.07 -1.00
N VAL A 38 7.59 20.74 -1.09
CA VAL A 38 8.38 19.85 -0.25
C VAL A 38 9.68 19.49 -0.93
N ALA A 39 10.82 19.84 -0.31
CA ALA A 39 12.15 19.60 -0.88
C ALA A 39 12.52 18.12 -0.85
N TYR A 40 12.10 17.39 0.20
CA TYR A 40 12.39 15.99 0.40
C TYR A 40 11.06 15.26 0.67
N PRO A 41 10.35 14.86 -0.39
CA PRO A 41 9.02 14.26 -0.21
C PRO A 41 9.09 12.91 0.50
N ASP A 42 8.10 12.69 1.37
CA ASP A 42 7.92 11.41 2.04
C ASP A 42 7.40 10.38 1.05
N GLU A 43 7.82 9.14 1.25
CA GLU A 43 7.43 8.01 0.41
C GLU A 43 7.03 6.84 1.30
N MET A 44 5.95 6.16 0.93
CA MET A 44 5.44 5.02 1.69
C MET A 44 5.21 3.81 0.81
N VAL A 45 5.61 2.65 1.32
CA VAL A 45 5.24 1.35 0.75
C VAL A 45 3.96 0.90 1.43
N LEU A 46 2.92 0.63 0.65
CA LEU A 46 1.59 0.31 1.15
C LEU A 46 1.11 -1.00 0.56
N ASP A 47 0.52 -1.84 1.41
CA ASP A 47 -0.06 -3.12 1.00
C ASP A 47 -1.58 -3.01 0.92
N ILE A 48 -2.15 -3.52 -0.17
CA ILE A 48 -3.60 -3.56 -0.39
C ILE A 48 -3.99 -5.03 -0.44
N TRP A 49 -4.93 -5.43 0.42
CA TRP A 49 -5.31 -6.82 0.58
C TRP A 49 -6.71 -7.10 0.05
N ASN A 50 -6.86 -8.23 -0.65
CA ASN A 50 -8.16 -8.83 -1.01
C ASN A 50 -9.11 -7.83 -1.68
N ASP A 51 -10.30 -7.66 -1.13
CA ASP A 51 -11.36 -6.81 -1.71
C ASP A 51 -11.04 -5.32 -1.71
N HIS A 52 -10.00 -4.90 -0.97
CA HIS A 52 -9.55 -3.51 -0.99
C HIS A 52 -8.75 -3.18 -2.24
N ILE A 53 -8.29 -4.18 -2.98
CA ILE A 53 -7.61 -3.96 -4.27
C ILE A 53 -8.66 -3.44 -5.26
N PRO A 54 -8.45 -2.24 -5.87
CA PRO A 54 -9.43 -1.69 -6.81
C PRO A 54 -9.64 -2.58 -8.03
N GLU A 55 -10.86 -2.61 -8.55
CA GLU A 55 -11.18 -3.33 -9.79
C GLU A 55 -10.44 -2.73 -10.97
N GLN A 56 -10.34 -1.41 -11.01
CA GLN A 56 -9.57 -0.73 -12.05
C GLN A 56 -8.09 -0.73 -11.66
N PRO A 57 -7.18 -1.11 -12.58
CA PRO A 57 -5.76 -1.13 -12.28
C PRO A 57 -5.25 0.25 -11.86
N LEU A 58 -4.44 0.27 -10.82
CA LEU A 58 -3.72 1.46 -10.41
C LEU A 58 -2.54 1.69 -11.35
N ALA A 59 -2.20 2.95 -11.59
CA ALA A 59 -1.14 3.31 -12.53
C ALA A 59 -0.13 4.26 -11.90
N VAL A 60 1.12 4.13 -12.32
CA VAL A 60 2.17 5.08 -11.95
C VAL A 60 1.79 6.48 -12.45
N GLY A 61 1.96 7.48 -11.60
CA GLY A 61 1.62 8.86 -11.90
C GLY A 61 0.23 9.27 -11.42
N GLN A 62 -0.59 8.32 -10.97
CA GLN A 62 -1.93 8.61 -10.50
C GLN A 62 -1.89 9.24 -9.10
N HIS A 63 -2.63 10.34 -8.92
CA HIS A 63 -2.78 10.98 -7.62
C HIS A 63 -3.81 10.21 -6.80
N VAL A 64 -3.47 9.87 -5.57
CA VAL A 64 -4.34 9.09 -4.69
C VAL A 64 -4.31 9.61 -3.26
N GLU A 65 -5.41 9.38 -2.57
CA GLU A 65 -5.49 9.51 -1.12
C GLU A 65 -5.72 8.12 -0.54
N VAL A 66 -4.81 7.65 0.31
CA VAL A 66 -4.91 6.31 0.89
C VAL A 66 -5.19 6.41 2.38
N PHE A 67 -6.09 5.56 2.85
CA PHE A 67 -6.41 5.39 4.26
C PHE A 67 -5.88 4.02 4.69
N PHE A 68 -5.09 3.99 5.75
CA PHE A 68 -4.38 2.77 6.12
C PHE A 68 -4.25 2.63 7.63
N SER A 69 -4.02 1.40 8.05
CA SER A 69 -3.64 1.07 9.42
C SER A 69 -2.20 0.60 9.46
N VAL A 70 -1.55 0.77 10.61
CA VAL A 70 -0.15 0.38 10.81
C VAL A 70 -0.13 -0.77 11.79
N ARG A 71 0.60 -1.83 11.44
CA ARG A 71 0.85 -2.96 12.33
C ARG A 71 2.33 -3.19 12.46
N THR A 72 2.75 -3.49 13.67
CA THR A 72 4.14 -3.83 13.95
C THR A 72 4.25 -5.34 14.09
N ARG A 73 5.25 -5.91 13.42
CA ARG A 73 5.59 -7.31 13.57
C ARG A 73 7.07 -7.48 13.87
N SER A 74 7.42 -8.57 14.54
CA SER A 74 8.79 -8.87 14.84
C SER A 74 9.19 -10.20 14.21
N TYR A 75 10.41 -10.26 13.66
CA TYR A 75 10.96 -11.44 13.03
C TYR A 75 12.47 -11.44 13.22
N ASN A 76 13.02 -12.50 13.79
CA ASN A 76 14.47 -12.62 14.06
C ASN A 76 15.05 -11.39 14.77
N GLU A 77 14.36 -10.93 15.83
CA GLU A 77 14.76 -9.76 16.63
C GLU A 77 14.72 -8.43 15.85
N LYS A 78 14.18 -8.42 14.63
CA LYS A 78 13.97 -7.21 13.86
C LYS A 78 12.52 -6.79 13.95
N LEU A 79 12.29 -5.49 13.95
CA LEU A 79 10.95 -4.90 14.00
C LEU A 79 10.61 -4.30 12.64
N PHE A 80 9.40 -4.59 12.19
CA PHE A 80 8.89 -4.09 10.91
C PHE A 80 7.51 -3.46 11.10
N ASN A 81 7.22 -2.44 10.32
CA ASN A 81 5.88 -1.88 10.21
C ASN A 81 5.26 -2.28 8.89
N ASP A 82 4.02 -2.75 8.96
CA ASP A 82 3.21 -3.01 7.76
C ASP A 82 2.10 -1.97 7.69
N TYR A 83 1.94 -1.36 6.53
CA TYR A 83 0.95 -0.32 6.25
C TYR A 83 -0.12 -0.92 5.34
N ASN A 84 -1.29 -1.20 5.91
CA ASN A 84 -2.37 -1.91 5.22
C ASN A 84 -3.48 -0.95 4.84
N VAL A 85 -3.72 -0.81 3.54
CA VAL A 85 -4.72 0.11 2.99
C VAL A 85 -6.11 -0.50 3.14
N PHE A 86 -7.05 0.28 3.67
CA PHE A 86 -8.45 -0.14 3.75
C PHE A 86 -9.38 0.75 2.91
N LYS A 87 -8.87 1.83 2.34
CA LYS A 87 -9.64 2.70 1.46
C LYS A 87 -8.70 3.51 0.57
N ILE A 88 -9.06 3.64 -0.70
CA ILE A 88 -8.34 4.48 -1.67
C ILE A 88 -9.34 5.43 -2.32
N ARG A 89 -8.98 6.71 -2.38
CA ARG A 89 -9.67 7.72 -3.16
C ARG A 89 -8.80 8.14 -4.32
N LEU A 90 -9.37 8.13 -5.48
CA LEU A 90 -8.69 8.56 -6.71
C LEU A 90 -8.98 10.01 -7.03
#